data_739dc845c964ce4beb87a6552dcf98a2
#
_entry.id   739dc845c964ce4beb87a6552dcf98a2
#
_cell.length_a   1.000
_cell.length_b   1.000
_cell.length_c   1.000
_cell.angle_alpha   90.00
_cell.angle_beta   90.00
_cell.angle_gamma   90.00
#
_symmetry.space_group_name_H-M   'P 1'
#
loop_
_entity.id
_entity.type
_entity.pdbx_description
1 polymer ?
#
loop_
_entity_poly.entity_id
_entity_poly.type
_entity_poly.pdbx_seq_one_letter_code
_entity_poly.pdbx_strand_id
1 'polypeptide(L)'
;MLTKQTMRWVGFGKFCLLAGAVALAGACTSTNYPAAPRDAASDDYKYIIGPGDTVNIVVWRNPELSMSVPVRPDGRLAAPLVEDLLAQGKNPTTLARDIEQALAKFIRDPVVTVIVGGFVGPYSEQIRVVGEAAKPQALPYKQKMTLLDVMIAVGGITDFADGNRASILRTSDGNKQYSVKLRDPRSRPR
;
A
#
# COMPACT_ATOMS: atom_id res chain seq x y z
N MET A 1 -13.86 59.76 59.30
CA MET A 1 -12.52 59.35 58.85
C MET A 1 -12.71 58.27 57.77
N LEU A 2 -12.76 58.71 56.53
CA LEU A 2 -12.81 57.84 55.36
C LEU A 2 -11.52 58.02 54.59
N THR A 3 -10.67 57.00 54.48
CA THR A 3 -9.50 57.04 53.63
C THR A 3 -9.32 55.75 52.84
N LYS A 4 -9.36 55.92 51.49
CA LYS A 4 -8.53 55.25 50.49
C LYS A 4 -8.48 53.70 50.46
N GLN A 5 -9.39 53.11 49.68
CA GLN A 5 -9.08 51.82 48.99
C GLN A 5 -9.71 51.79 47.58
N THR A 6 -9.26 52.62 46.69
CA THR A 6 -9.69 52.53 45.26
C THR A 6 -8.47 52.73 44.32
N MET A 7 -7.47 51.88 44.40
CA MET A 7 -6.43 51.92 43.36
C MET A 7 -5.51 50.67 43.34
N ARG A 8 -6.08 49.53 43.00
CA ARG A 8 -5.25 48.33 42.73
C ARG A 8 -5.85 47.31 41.72
N TRP A 9 -6.93 47.62 41.04
CA TRP A 9 -7.62 46.71 40.14
C TRP A 9 -7.29 46.92 38.65
N VAL A 10 -6.57 47.94 38.24
CA VAL A 10 -6.28 48.23 36.81
C VAL A 10 -5.08 47.45 36.26
N GLY A 11 -4.22 46.91 37.13
CA GLY A 11 -3.00 46.18 36.71
C GLY A 11 -3.22 44.73 36.34
N PHE A 12 -4.24 44.07 36.92
CA PHE A 12 -4.46 42.61 36.71
C PHE A 12 -5.10 42.29 35.37
N GLY A 13 -5.94 43.16 34.81
CA GLY A 13 -6.64 42.92 33.54
C GLY A 13 -5.71 42.94 32.31
N LYS A 14 -4.66 43.76 32.34
CA LYS A 14 -3.70 43.87 31.23
C LYS A 14 -2.73 42.71 31.20
N PHE A 15 -2.41 42.08 32.32
CA PHE A 15 -1.54 40.93 32.41
C PHE A 15 -2.19 39.63 31.92
N CYS A 16 -3.51 39.44 32.16
CA CYS A 16 -4.26 38.32 31.65
C CYS A 16 -4.49 38.39 30.14
N LEU A 17 -4.66 39.58 29.55
CA LEU A 17 -4.82 39.73 28.09
C LEU A 17 -3.53 39.43 27.32
N LEU A 18 -2.37 39.76 27.87
CA LEU A 18 -1.05 39.44 27.26
C LEU A 18 -0.72 37.94 27.37
N ALA A 19 -1.09 37.27 28.46
CA ALA A 19 -0.88 35.84 28.64
C ALA A 19 -1.81 35.00 27.71
N GLY A 20 -3.04 35.49 27.44
CA GLY A 20 -3.98 34.86 26.50
C GLY A 20 -3.52 34.94 25.02
N ALA A 21 -2.87 36.02 24.62
CA ALA A 21 -2.38 36.21 23.26
C ALA A 21 -1.17 35.29 22.91
N VAL A 22 -0.34 34.93 23.89
CA VAL A 22 0.80 34.04 23.72
C VAL A 22 0.38 32.56 23.59
N ALA A 23 -0.74 32.17 24.21
CA ALA A 23 -1.25 30.80 24.14
C ALA A 23 -1.87 30.44 22.77
N LEU A 24 -2.30 31.42 21.97
CA LEU A 24 -2.86 31.18 20.63
C LEU A 24 -1.79 31.04 19.51
N ALA A 25 -0.55 31.39 19.76
CA ALA A 25 0.52 31.30 18.76
C ALA A 25 1.14 29.89 18.65
N GLY A 26 0.79 28.94 19.53
CA GLY A 26 1.39 27.59 19.60
C GLY A 26 0.67 26.49 18.82
N ALA A 27 -0.39 26.79 18.06
CA ALA A 27 -1.27 25.77 17.46
C ALA A 27 -0.89 25.33 16.04
N CYS A 28 0.30 25.68 15.51
CA CYS A 28 0.84 25.06 14.30
C CYS A 28 1.58 23.77 14.67
N THR A 29 0.87 22.73 15.06
CA THR A 29 1.45 21.40 15.16
C THR A 29 1.72 20.88 13.75
N SER A 30 2.96 20.97 13.30
CA SER A 30 3.42 20.21 12.15
C SER A 30 3.29 18.73 12.52
N THR A 31 2.39 18.00 11.84
CA THR A 31 2.26 16.55 11.99
C THR A 31 3.53 15.88 11.45
N ASN A 32 4.55 15.76 12.31
CA ASN A 32 5.74 14.98 11.98
C ASN A 32 5.44 13.51 12.20
N TYR A 33 5.16 12.80 11.12
CA TYR A 33 5.09 11.34 11.15
C TYR A 33 6.47 10.74 11.44
N PRO A 34 6.55 9.59 12.13
CA PRO A 34 7.82 8.90 12.36
C PRO A 34 8.48 8.54 11.02
N ALA A 35 9.81 8.43 11.02
CA ALA A 35 10.54 8.00 9.83
C ALA A 35 10.18 6.56 9.48
N ALA A 36 10.10 6.24 8.19
CA ALA A 36 9.82 4.88 7.73
C ALA A 36 10.93 3.92 8.19
N PRO A 37 10.60 2.71 8.69
CA PRO A 37 11.59 1.70 9.01
C PRO A 37 12.36 1.28 7.76
N ARG A 38 13.66 1.06 7.91
CA ARG A 38 14.55 0.72 6.77
C ARG A 38 14.44 -0.75 6.36
N ASP A 39 14.10 -1.61 7.31
CA ASP A 39 14.05 -3.05 7.13
C ASP A 39 12.61 -3.55 7.31
N ALA A 40 11.93 -3.81 6.21
CA ALA A 40 10.56 -4.32 6.24
C ALA A 40 10.28 -5.40 5.18
N ALA A 41 11.30 -5.92 4.50
CA ALA A 41 11.11 -7.02 3.56
C ALA A 41 11.17 -8.35 4.32
N SER A 42 10.09 -9.12 4.34
CA SER A 42 10.15 -10.53 4.75
C SER A 42 10.85 -11.32 3.65
N ASP A 43 11.82 -12.16 4.04
CA ASP A 43 12.50 -13.06 3.09
C ASP A 43 11.57 -14.16 2.55
N ASP A 44 10.44 -14.39 3.16
CA ASP A 44 9.46 -15.45 2.81
C ASP A 44 8.21 -14.90 2.11
N TYR A 45 8.39 -13.96 1.17
CA TYR A 45 7.29 -13.45 0.36
C TYR A 45 6.81 -14.50 -0.64
N LYS A 46 5.51 -14.82 -0.60
CA LYS A 46 4.85 -15.69 -1.59
C LYS A 46 3.83 -14.87 -2.35
N TYR A 47 3.88 -14.95 -3.67
CA TYR A 47 2.91 -14.26 -4.52
C TYR A 47 1.48 -14.70 -4.19
N ILE A 48 0.60 -13.75 -4.06
CA ILE A 48 -0.83 -13.95 -3.83
C ILE A 48 -1.58 -13.56 -5.09
N ILE A 49 -2.39 -14.50 -5.58
CA ILE A 49 -3.20 -14.32 -6.79
C ILE A 49 -4.28 -13.28 -6.52
N GLY A 50 -4.46 -12.35 -7.46
CA GLY A 50 -5.46 -11.30 -7.41
C GLY A 50 -6.36 -11.25 -8.64
N PRO A 51 -7.46 -10.48 -8.58
CA PRO A 51 -8.30 -10.23 -9.76
C PRO A 51 -7.49 -9.56 -10.88
N GLY A 52 -7.69 -10.04 -12.11
CA GLY A 52 -6.97 -9.55 -13.29
C GLY A 52 -5.68 -10.31 -13.60
N ASP A 53 -5.21 -11.20 -12.71
CA ASP A 53 -4.11 -12.10 -13.02
C ASP A 53 -4.54 -13.11 -14.09
N THR A 54 -3.57 -13.56 -14.90
CA THR A 54 -3.77 -14.65 -15.81
C THR A 54 -3.16 -15.92 -15.23
N VAL A 55 -3.94 -16.97 -15.14
CA VAL A 55 -3.54 -18.26 -14.59
C VAL A 55 -3.48 -19.29 -15.70
N ASN A 56 -2.28 -19.83 -15.95
CA ASN A 56 -2.08 -20.99 -16.82
C ASN A 56 -2.22 -22.26 -15.98
N ILE A 57 -3.27 -23.03 -16.26
CA ILE A 57 -3.54 -24.33 -15.64
C ILE A 57 -2.99 -25.40 -16.58
N VAL A 58 -2.07 -26.20 -16.10
CA VAL A 58 -1.50 -27.35 -16.84
C VAL A 58 -1.88 -28.62 -16.11
N VAL A 59 -2.71 -29.45 -16.75
CA VAL A 59 -3.13 -30.74 -16.22
C VAL A 59 -2.31 -31.85 -16.90
N TRP A 60 -1.52 -32.56 -16.12
CA TRP A 60 -0.66 -33.63 -16.65
C TRP A 60 -1.46 -34.71 -17.33
N ARG A 61 -1.05 -35.11 -18.53
CA ARG A 61 -1.69 -36.09 -19.41
C ARG A 61 -3.09 -35.74 -19.90
N ASN A 62 -3.60 -34.54 -19.64
CA ASN A 62 -4.90 -34.07 -20.10
C ASN A 62 -4.75 -32.66 -20.70
N PRO A 63 -4.17 -32.54 -21.91
CA PRO A 63 -3.96 -31.25 -22.54
C PRO A 63 -5.29 -30.53 -22.85
N GLU A 64 -6.40 -31.27 -23.04
CA GLU A 64 -7.72 -30.73 -23.26
C GLU A 64 -8.32 -30.00 -22.04
N LEU A 65 -7.81 -30.27 -20.84
CA LEU A 65 -8.15 -29.55 -19.60
C LEU A 65 -7.17 -28.44 -19.26
N SER A 66 -6.06 -28.34 -20.02
CA SER A 66 -5.01 -27.34 -19.80
C SER A 66 -5.36 -26.09 -20.58
N MET A 67 -5.39 -24.93 -19.87
CA MET A 67 -5.72 -23.65 -20.49
C MET A 67 -5.22 -22.44 -19.69
N SER A 68 -5.21 -21.31 -20.35
CA SER A 68 -4.97 -20.01 -19.70
C SER A 68 -6.29 -19.32 -19.43
N VAL A 69 -6.53 -18.94 -18.19
CA VAL A 69 -7.77 -18.28 -17.76
C VAL A 69 -7.45 -17.03 -16.94
N PRO A 70 -8.20 -15.93 -17.14
CA PRO A 70 -8.09 -14.77 -16.27
C PRO A 70 -8.83 -15.00 -14.96
N VAL A 71 -8.31 -14.45 -13.87
CA VAL A 71 -9.02 -14.34 -12.61
C VAL A 71 -10.02 -13.19 -12.74
N ARG A 72 -11.30 -13.52 -12.55
CA ARG A 72 -12.42 -12.58 -12.68
C ARG A 72 -12.35 -11.49 -11.60
N PRO A 73 -13.06 -10.37 -11.78
CA PRO A 73 -13.11 -9.29 -10.77
C PRO A 73 -13.66 -9.73 -9.41
N ASP A 74 -14.46 -10.82 -9.37
CA ASP A 74 -14.95 -11.43 -8.13
C ASP A 74 -13.91 -12.36 -7.45
N GLY A 75 -12.70 -12.46 -8.02
CA GLY A 75 -11.61 -13.28 -7.50
C GLY A 75 -11.73 -14.78 -7.79
N ARG A 76 -12.68 -15.18 -8.65
CA ARG A 76 -12.90 -16.57 -9.05
C ARG A 76 -12.36 -16.82 -10.44
N LEU A 77 -12.11 -18.09 -10.74
CA LEU A 77 -11.81 -18.56 -12.09
C LEU A 77 -12.70 -19.75 -12.45
N ALA A 78 -12.85 -19.99 -13.74
CA ALA A 78 -13.52 -21.18 -14.27
C ALA A 78 -12.62 -21.82 -15.32
N ALA A 79 -12.51 -23.15 -15.27
CA ALA A 79 -11.79 -23.99 -16.22
C ALA A 79 -12.65 -25.20 -16.57
N PRO A 80 -12.30 -26.01 -17.58
CA PRO A 80 -13.06 -27.22 -17.90
C PRO A 80 -13.22 -28.13 -16.68
N LEU A 81 -14.44 -28.55 -16.39
CA LEU A 81 -14.83 -29.35 -15.23
C LEU A 81 -14.61 -28.69 -13.85
N VAL A 82 -14.15 -27.44 -13.81
CA VAL A 82 -13.93 -26.65 -12.57
C VAL A 82 -14.66 -25.33 -12.71
N GLU A 83 -15.82 -25.21 -12.07
CA GLU A 83 -16.65 -24.02 -12.11
C GLU A 83 -16.44 -23.19 -10.83
N ASP A 84 -16.38 -21.84 -10.99
CA ASP A 84 -16.42 -20.87 -9.90
C ASP A 84 -15.45 -21.11 -8.73
N LEU A 85 -14.23 -21.57 -9.03
CA LEU A 85 -13.22 -21.80 -8.01
C LEU A 85 -12.62 -20.47 -7.52
N LEU A 86 -12.57 -20.26 -6.21
CA LEU A 86 -11.94 -19.09 -5.61
C LEU A 86 -10.42 -19.17 -5.79
N ALA A 87 -9.85 -18.20 -6.49
CA ALA A 87 -8.41 -18.07 -6.74
C ALA A 87 -7.77 -16.93 -5.94
N GLN A 88 -8.51 -15.83 -5.74
CA GLN A 88 -8.03 -14.68 -5.01
C GLN A 88 -7.61 -15.04 -3.59
N GLY A 89 -6.47 -14.47 -3.14
CA GLY A 89 -5.94 -14.68 -1.81
C GLY A 89 -5.14 -15.97 -1.62
N LYS A 90 -5.06 -16.82 -2.67
CA LYS A 90 -4.30 -18.06 -2.65
C LYS A 90 -2.95 -17.89 -3.36
N ASN A 91 -1.97 -18.68 -2.96
CA ASN A 91 -0.75 -18.84 -3.74
C ASN A 91 -0.94 -19.87 -4.86
N PRO A 92 -0.09 -19.89 -5.90
CA PRO A 92 -0.25 -20.80 -7.04
C PRO A 92 -0.27 -22.28 -6.65
N THR A 93 0.52 -22.67 -5.65
CA THR A 93 0.56 -24.07 -5.18
C THR A 93 -0.74 -24.49 -4.50
N THR A 94 -1.31 -23.64 -3.67
CA THR A 94 -2.60 -23.91 -3.01
C THR A 94 -3.71 -24.00 -4.05
N LEU A 95 -3.73 -23.06 -5.02
CA LEU A 95 -4.72 -23.11 -6.11
C LEU A 95 -4.60 -24.40 -6.94
N ALA A 96 -3.37 -24.87 -7.21
CA ALA A 96 -3.16 -26.14 -7.92
C ALA A 96 -3.80 -27.32 -7.17
N ARG A 97 -3.61 -27.39 -5.84
CA ARG A 97 -4.22 -28.46 -5.01
C ARG A 97 -5.75 -28.39 -5.01
N ASP A 98 -6.31 -27.18 -4.97
CA ASP A 98 -7.78 -27.01 -5.03
C ASP A 98 -8.35 -27.45 -6.37
N ILE A 99 -7.64 -27.16 -7.48
CA ILE A 99 -8.04 -27.62 -8.81
C ILE A 99 -7.95 -29.16 -8.91
N GLU A 100 -6.87 -29.77 -8.39
CA GLU A 100 -6.76 -31.23 -8.33
C GLU A 100 -7.93 -31.87 -7.59
N GLN A 101 -8.29 -31.31 -6.44
CA GLN A 101 -9.41 -31.79 -5.64
C GLN A 101 -10.74 -31.67 -6.40
N ALA A 102 -10.94 -30.58 -7.15
CA ALA A 102 -12.13 -30.41 -7.97
C ALA A 102 -12.18 -31.41 -9.13
N LEU A 103 -11.05 -31.63 -9.82
CA LEU A 103 -10.93 -32.56 -10.96
C LEU A 103 -10.99 -34.03 -10.55
N ALA A 104 -10.63 -34.40 -9.33
CA ALA A 104 -10.65 -35.77 -8.82
C ALA A 104 -12.03 -36.41 -8.86
N LYS A 105 -13.11 -35.63 -9.01
CA LYS A 105 -14.47 -36.11 -9.22
C LYS A 105 -14.69 -36.68 -10.62
N PHE A 106 -13.87 -36.27 -11.58
CA PHE A 106 -14.06 -36.59 -13.01
C PHE A 106 -12.92 -37.43 -13.58
N ILE A 107 -11.70 -37.24 -13.09
CA ILE A 107 -10.50 -37.94 -13.56
C ILE A 107 -9.74 -38.56 -12.39
N ARG A 108 -9.06 -39.68 -12.64
CA ARG A 108 -8.27 -40.37 -11.63
C ARG A 108 -6.91 -39.73 -11.51
N ASP A 109 -6.49 -39.45 -10.27
CA ASP A 109 -5.14 -38.96 -9.90
C ASP A 109 -4.68 -37.73 -10.73
N PRO A 110 -5.47 -36.63 -10.77
CA PRO A 110 -5.06 -35.44 -11.51
C PRO A 110 -3.82 -34.78 -10.87
N VAL A 111 -2.86 -34.42 -11.71
CA VAL A 111 -1.69 -33.64 -11.31
C VAL A 111 -1.75 -32.30 -12.01
N VAL A 112 -1.84 -31.22 -11.26
CA VAL A 112 -2.03 -29.85 -11.77
C VAL A 112 -0.85 -28.96 -11.39
N THR A 113 -0.37 -28.23 -12.39
CA THR A 113 0.58 -27.13 -12.19
C THR A 113 -0.11 -25.82 -12.55
N VAL A 114 -0.01 -24.84 -11.66
CA VAL A 114 -0.50 -23.48 -11.87
C VAL A 114 0.67 -22.55 -12.07
N ILE A 115 0.68 -21.84 -13.21
CA ILE A 115 1.67 -20.84 -13.58
C ILE A 115 0.93 -19.51 -13.70
N VAL A 116 1.34 -18.51 -12.92
CA VAL A 116 0.73 -17.18 -12.96
C VAL A 116 1.46 -16.30 -13.96
N GLY A 117 0.68 -15.64 -14.81
CA GLY A 117 1.13 -14.59 -15.72
C GLY A 117 0.39 -13.26 -15.43
N GLY A 118 0.88 -12.17 -16.03
CA GLY A 118 0.18 -10.88 -15.93
C GLY A 118 0.09 -10.28 -14.53
N PHE A 119 0.99 -10.61 -13.65
CA PHE A 119 1.11 -10.22 -12.22
C PHE A 119 0.49 -8.86 -11.85
N VAL A 120 -0.82 -8.79 -11.69
CA VAL A 120 -1.54 -7.61 -11.20
C VAL A 120 -1.63 -7.64 -9.69
N GLY A 121 -1.90 -8.81 -9.14
CA GLY A 121 -2.04 -9.08 -7.72
C GLY A 121 -3.30 -8.45 -7.09
N PRO A 122 -3.59 -8.79 -5.85
CA PRO A 122 -4.67 -8.16 -5.10
C PRO A 122 -4.32 -6.70 -4.75
N TYR A 123 -5.33 -5.88 -4.53
CA TYR A 123 -5.14 -4.46 -4.15
C TYR A 123 -4.32 -4.26 -2.87
N SER A 124 -4.28 -5.24 -1.98
CA SER A 124 -3.45 -5.25 -0.77
C SER A 124 -1.95 -5.32 -1.07
N GLU A 125 -1.59 -5.89 -2.22
CA GLU A 125 -0.20 -6.08 -2.69
C GLU A 125 0.20 -5.04 -3.75
N GLN A 126 -0.50 -3.91 -3.81
CA GLN A 126 -0.18 -2.83 -4.73
C GLN A 126 0.36 -1.60 -4.00
N ILE A 127 1.40 -1.00 -4.58
CA ILE A 127 1.93 0.30 -4.16
C ILE A 127 1.24 1.37 -5.00
N ARG A 128 0.47 2.26 -4.36
CA ARG A 128 -0.23 3.34 -5.04
C ARG A 128 0.50 4.65 -4.81
N VAL A 129 0.99 5.23 -5.89
CA VAL A 129 1.65 6.53 -5.87
C VAL A 129 0.66 7.59 -6.32
N VAL A 130 0.42 8.57 -5.45
CA VAL A 130 -0.50 9.70 -5.67
C VAL A 130 0.20 11.01 -5.40
N GLY A 131 -0.34 12.11 -5.91
CA GLY A 131 0.20 13.45 -5.75
C GLY A 131 1.14 13.83 -6.90
N GLU A 132 2.15 14.65 -6.60
CA GLU A 132 3.06 15.29 -7.56
C GLU A 132 4.21 14.37 -8.02
N ALA A 133 3.90 13.10 -8.32
CA ALA A 133 4.79 12.23 -9.09
C ALA A 133 4.66 12.53 -10.58
N ALA A 134 5.72 12.30 -11.37
CA ALA A 134 5.67 12.54 -12.82
C ALA A 134 4.62 11.68 -13.53
N LYS A 135 4.42 10.43 -13.07
CA LYS A 135 3.37 9.51 -13.55
C LYS A 135 2.72 8.80 -12.35
N PRO A 136 1.71 9.41 -11.70
CA PRO A 136 0.97 8.77 -10.63
C PRO A 136 0.32 7.48 -11.11
N GLN A 137 0.58 6.36 -10.44
CA GLN A 137 0.05 5.05 -10.84
C GLN A 137 0.10 4.05 -9.68
N ALA A 138 -0.61 2.92 -9.87
CA ALA A 138 -0.49 1.75 -9.02
C ALA A 138 0.56 0.80 -9.62
N LEU A 139 1.44 0.28 -8.79
CA LEU A 139 2.49 -0.67 -9.14
C LEU A 139 2.27 -1.97 -8.37
N PRO A 140 2.36 -3.16 -9.00
CA PRO A 140 2.36 -4.41 -8.27
C PRO A 140 3.62 -4.50 -7.40
N TYR A 141 3.44 -4.94 -6.15
CA TYR A 141 4.58 -5.14 -5.25
C TYR A 141 5.47 -6.29 -5.75
N LYS A 142 6.76 -6.09 -5.71
CA LYS A 142 7.76 -7.13 -5.97
C LYS A 142 8.60 -7.33 -4.72
N GLN A 143 8.98 -8.58 -4.43
CA GLN A 143 9.84 -8.88 -3.30
C GLN A 143 11.11 -8.02 -3.32
N LYS A 144 11.49 -7.46 -2.17
CA LYS A 144 12.64 -6.55 -1.99
C LYS A 144 12.57 -5.25 -2.80
N MET A 145 11.38 -4.87 -3.28
CA MET A 145 11.17 -3.57 -3.94
C MET A 145 11.43 -2.43 -2.97
N THR A 146 12.28 -1.52 -3.38
CA THR A 146 12.67 -0.34 -2.59
C THR A 146 11.87 0.89 -2.99
N LEU A 147 11.90 1.92 -2.15
CA LEU A 147 11.31 3.21 -2.49
C LEU A 147 11.95 3.82 -3.75
N LEU A 148 13.25 3.58 -3.96
CA LEU A 148 13.95 4.05 -5.16
C LEU A 148 13.38 3.40 -6.42
N ASP A 149 13.09 2.09 -6.39
CA ASP A 149 12.48 1.39 -7.53
C ASP A 149 11.10 1.95 -7.86
N VAL A 150 10.31 2.27 -6.84
CA VAL A 150 9.01 2.95 -7.00
C VAL A 150 9.20 4.31 -7.69
N MET A 151 10.16 5.12 -7.22
CA MET A 151 10.43 6.45 -7.77
C MET A 151 10.90 6.37 -9.24
N ILE A 152 11.73 5.39 -9.58
CA ILE A 152 12.15 5.12 -10.97
C ILE A 152 10.93 4.77 -11.84
N ALA A 153 10.05 3.90 -11.36
CA ALA A 153 8.88 3.45 -12.11
C ALA A 153 7.88 4.57 -12.41
N VAL A 154 7.72 5.54 -11.47
CA VAL A 154 6.83 6.70 -11.66
C VAL A 154 7.52 7.89 -12.33
N GLY A 155 8.81 7.79 -12.66
CA GLY A 155 9.58 8.85 -13.33
C GLY A 155 10.02 10.00 -12.40
N GLY A 156 10.06 9.75 -11.09
CA GLY A 156 10.44 10.75 -10.08
C GLY A 156 9.28 11.64 -9.63
N ILE A 157 9.64 12.75 -8.97
CA ILE A 157 8.71 13.81 -8.55
C ILE A 157 8.82 15.01 -9.47
N THR A 158 7.72 15.75 -9.62
CA THR A 158 7.69 16.99 -10.41
C THR A 158 8.40 18.15 -9.68
N ASP A 159 8.67 19.24 -10.40
CA ASP A 159 9.27 20.46 -9.81
C ASP A 159 8.37 21.12 -8.77
N PHE A 160 7.07 20.88 -8.84
CA PHE A 160 6.06 21.41 -7.90
C PHE A 160 5.95 20.58 -6.63
N ALA A 161 6.55 19.38 -6.60
CA ALA A 161 6.47 18.49 -5.46
C ALA A 161 7.30 18.98 -4.26
N ASP A 162 6.72 18.93 -3.06
CA ASP A 162 7.50 19.04 -1.83
C ASP A 162 8.02 17.65 -1.40
N GLY A 163 9.17 17.27 -1.96
CA GLY A 163 9.79 15.97 -1.67
C GLY A 163 10.21 15.76 -0.21
N ASN A 164 10.21 16.81 0.62
CA ASN A 164 10.54 16.72 2.05
C ASN A 164 9.32 16.41 2.92
N ARG A 165 8.10 16.56 2.37
CA ARG A 165 6.83 16.24 3.04
C ARG A 165 6.13 15.02 2.45
N ALA A 166 6.85 14.18 1.73
CA ALA A 166 6.32 12.91 1.26
C ALA A 166 6.03 11.98 2.44
N SER A 167 4.98 11.18 2.30
CA SER A 167 4.59 10.21 3.32
C SER A 167 4.22 8.87 2.70
N ILE A 168 4.45 7.80 3.47
CA ILE A 168 4.03 6.44 3.13
C ILE A 168 2.93 6.03 4.11
N LEU A 169 1.77 5.67 3.58
CA LEU A 169 0.70 5.03 4.34
C LEU A 169 0.87 3.52 4.22
N ARG A 170 1.15 2.83 5.33
CA ARG A 170 1.33 1.38 5.36
C ARG A 170 0.08 0.73 5.97
N THR A 171 -0.68 0.02 5.14
CA THR A 171 -1.92 -0.65 5.56
C THR A 171 -1.64 -1.90 6.39
N SER A 172 -0.53 -2.61 6.14
CA SER A 172 -0.10 -3.78 6.91
C SER A 172 0.16 -3.48 8.39
N ASP A 173 0.57 -2.26 8.71
CA ASP A 173 0.88 -1.82 10.08
C ASP A 173 -0.30 -1.09 10.75
N GLY A 174 -1.53 -1.39 10.33
CA GLY A 174 -2.73 -0.75 10.86
C GLY A 174 -2.89 0.70 10.39
N ASN A 175 -2.65 0.98 9.12
CA ASN A 175 -2.75 2.30 8.49
C ASN A 175 -1.81 3.37 9.10
N LYS A 176 -0.62 2.96 9.52
CA LYS A 176 0.39 3.90 10.01
C LYS A 176 0.97 4.73 8.88
N GLN A 177 1.16 6.00 9.16
CA GLN A 177 1.76 6.95 8.24
C GLN A 177 3.19 7.25 8.67
N TYR A 178 4.12 7.19 7.70
CA TYR A 178 5.55 7.43 7.90
C TYR A 178 6.01 8.59 7.02
N SER A 179 6.91 9.41 7.54
CA SER A 179 7.54 10.48 6.77
C SER A 179 8.71 9.95 5.94
N VAL A 180 8.84 10.45 4.72
CA VAL A 180 9.94 10.12 3.82
C VAL A 180 10.48 11.39 3.19
N LYS A 181 11.80 11.48 3.04
CA LYS A 181 12.47 12.57 2.33
C LYS A 181 12.91 12.08 0.97
N LEU A 182 12.27 12.57 -0.09
CA LEU A 182 12.57 12.19 -1.48
C LEU A 182 13.52 13.17 -2.16
N ARG A 183 13.74 14.35 -1.58
CA ARG A 183 14.66 15.36 -2.11
C ARG A 183 15.93 15.42 -1.25
N ASP A 184 17.10 15.46 -1.89
CA ASP A 184 18.36 15.68 -1.17
C ASP A 184 18.32 17.08 -0.54
N PRO A 185 18.56 17.21 0.79
CA PRO A 185 18.61 18.52 1.45
C PRO A 185 19.71 19.44 0.90
N ARG A 186 20.64 18.91 0.11
CA ARG A 186 21.72 19.69 -0.54
C ARG A 186 21.35 20.21 -1.92
N SER A 187 20.29 19.69 -2.55
CA SER A 187 19.79 20.20 -3.82
C SER A 187 18.97 21.47 -3.57
N ARG A 188 19.58 22.64 -3.65
CA ARG A 188 18.85 23.91 -3.70
C ARG A 188 18.09 23.98 -5.03
N PRO A 189 16.83 24.41 -5.05
CA PRO A 189 16.16 24.76 -6.31
C PRO A 189 16.97 25.91 -6.95
N ARG A 190 17.28 25.76 -8.22
CA ARG A 190 17.82 26.87 -9.04
C ARG A 190 16.72 27.86 -9.36
#